data_a65a024543e64cfd145513bdce3282c0
#
_entry.id   a65a024543e64cfd145513bdce3282c0
#
_cell.length_a   1.000
_cell.length_b   1.000
_cell.length_c   1.000
_cell.angle_alpha   90.00
_cell.angle_beta   90.00
_cell.angle_gamma   90.00
#
_symmetry.space_group_name_H-M   'P 1'
#
loop_
_entity.id
_entity.type
_entity.pdbx_description
1 polymer ?
#
loop_
_entity_poly.entity_id
_entity_poly.type
_entity_poly.pdbx_seq_one_letter_code
_entity_poly.pdbx_strand_id
1 'polypeptide(L)'
;MSFPQFAKERIFKPLGMEHTFVRESYTQIVPNLVYSYQDDGDGNYYYNPLNYCVYGPTSVNTCASDLSKILDEYIHPQVIDPEIIALMKTPAILSDGTAAEYCGGLMTHKLHGLDVFGHGGADAAYRGQVSCIPEKELEVILLSNTTTRVMAKMADKAACIVLGLPDCTEPAVPEHKEAPAHAGLFAASLPDDPLFVNILDHDGTLFMKREWCETELVRTEDGGYRVGTLDEVIYFTEEGILYRLPARVVKMTPVSPADPSLFEEGHYYDEETDAHVTLEKTENGCALCMLRYGKSELYRNAAGENIFSFGPDLTMYVRPENGSLILDGGRIKNIVLKKMD
;
A
#
# COMPACT_ATOMS: atom_id res chain seq x y z
N MET A 1 6.74 29.48 12.77
CA MET A 1 5.55 29.37 11.89
C MET A 1 5.06 27.94 12.01
N SER A 2 3.74 27.72 12.20
CA SER A 2 3.16 26.37 12.24
C SER A 2 3.13 25.75 10.83
N PHE A 3 2.99 24.41 10.74
CA PHE A 3 2.87 23.71 9.44
C PHE A 3 1.66 24.23 8.61
N PRO A 4 0.43 24.35 9.16
CA PRO A 4 -0.70 24.91 8.42
C PRO A 4 -0.44 26.31 7.89
N GLN A 5 0.18 27.17 8.71
CA GLN A 5 0.53 28.52 8.30
C GLN A 5 1.59 28.56 7.21
N PHE A 6 2.61 27.69 7.29
CA PHE A 6 3.64 27.55 6.26
C PHE A 6 3.02 27.13 4.92
N ALA A 7 2.23 26.07 4.92
CA ALA A 7 1.56 25.57 3.71
C ALA A 7 0.68 26.66 3.06
N LYS A 8 -0.11 27.37 3.89
CA LYS A 8 -0.96 28.47 3.43
C LYS A 8 -0.16 29.60 2.78
N GLU A 9 0.86 30.12 3.46
CA GLU A 9 1.54 31.34 3.02
C GLU A 9 2.59 31.06 1.92
N ARG A 10 3.16 29.86 1.88
CA ARG A 10 4.26 29.53 0.97
C ARG A 10 3.84 28.72 -0.25
N ILE A 11 2.69 28.03 -0.17
CA ILE A 11 2.22 27.16 -1.24
C ILE A 11 0.82 27.59 -1.70
N PHE A 12 -0.19 27.43 -0.87
CA PHE A 12 -1.58 27.57 -1.33
C PHE A 12 -1.93 28.98 -1.81
N LYS A 13 -1.55 30.01 -1.06
CA LYS A 13 -1.83 31.40 -1.42
C LYS A 13 -1.09 31.86 -2.68
N PRO A 14 0.24 31.63 -2.84
CA PRO A 14 0.95 31.96 -4.09
C PRO A 14 0.38 31.26 -5.31
N LEU A 15 -0.07 30.00 -5.18
CA LEU A 15 -0.70 29.24 -6.24
C LEU A 15 -2.18 29.59 -6.48
N GLY A 16 -2.77 30.45 -5.65
CA GLY A 16 -4.20 30.79 -5.73
C GLY A 16 -5.12 29.63 -5.38
N MET A 17 -4.69 28.69 -4.55
CA MET A 17 -5.47 27.54 -4.05
C MET A 17 -6.42 28.00 -2.92
N GLU A 18 -7.48 28.70 -3.27
CA GLU A 18 -8.36 29.41 -2.32
C GLU A 18 -9.23 28.47 -1.48
N HIS A 19 -9.46 27.24 -1.94
CA HIS A 19 -10.27 26.23 -1.27
C HIS A 19 -9.42 25.16 -0.59
N THR A 20 -8.10 25.37 -0.50
CA THR A 20 -7.15 24.41 0.07
C THR A 20 -6.57 24.93 1.39
N PHE A 21 -6.63 24.09 2.41
CA PHE A 21 -6.06 24.39 3.72
C PHE A 21 -5.73 23.11 4.49
N VAL A 22 -4.84 23.21 5.45
CA VAL A 22 -4.60 22.14 6.43
C VAL A 22 -5.57 22.32 7.59
N ARG A 23 -6.42 21.33 7.81
CA ARG A 23 -7.39 21.32 8.91
C ARG A 23 -6.68 21.12 10.24
N GLU A 24 -6.92 22.01 11.22
CA GLU A 24 -6.22 21.98 12.51
C GLU A 24 -7.00 21.26 13.61
N SER A 25 -8.31 21.08 13.42
CA SER A 25 -9.18 20.31 14.32
C SER A 25 -10.26 19.60 13.52
N TYR A 26 -10.51 18.33 13.83
CA TYR A 26 -11.62 17.59 13.23
C TYR A 26 -13.01 18.16 13.61
N THR A 27 -13.08 18.96 14.67
CA THR A 27 -14.31 19.66 15.09
C THR A 27 -14.53 20.96 14.33
N GLN A 28 -13.57 21.42 13.53
CA GLN A 28 -13.70 22.64 12.72
C GLN A 28 -14.84 22.51 11.73
N ILE A 29 -15.75 23.48 11.70
CA ILE A 29 -16.82 23.57 10.71
C ILE A 29 -16.21 24.08 9.41
N VAL A 30 -16.34 23.27 8.36
CA VAL A 30 -15.85 23.59 7.01
C VAL A 30 -17.04 23.72 6.08
N PRO A 31 -17.30 24.92 5.51
CA PRO A 31 -18.38 25.11 4.54
C PRO A 31 -18.16 24.20 3.31
N ASN A 32 -19.24 23.61 2.81
CA ASN A 32 -19.23 22.74 1.62
C ASN A 32 -18.34 21.48 1.74
N LEU A 33 -17.99 21.06 2.96
CA LEU A 33 -17.28 19.81 3.16
C LEU A 33 -18.17 18.64 2.73
N VAL A 34 -17.65 17.83 1.84
CA VAL A 34 -18.29 16.57 1.43
C VAL A 34 -18.07 15.53 2.53
N TYR A 35 -19.13 14.84 2.95
CA TYR A 35 -19.03 13.74 3.91
C TYR A 35 -18.54 12.46 3.24
N SER A 36 -17.82 11.61 3.99
CA SER A 36 -17.35 10.33 3.51
C SER A 36 -18.19 9.16 4.01
N TYR A 37 -18.31 8.14 3.17
CA TYR A 37 -19.17 7.00 3.38
C TYR A 37 -18.43 5.69 3.13
N GLN A 38 -18.44 4.82 4.13
CA GLN A 38 -17.94 3.46 4.04
C GLN A 38 -18.92 2.61 3.26
N ASP A 39 -18.45 1.96 2.21
CA ASP A 39 -19.16 0.92 1.48
C ASP A 39 -18.97 -0.43 2.18
N ASP A 40 -20.03 -1.21 2.38
CA ASP A 40 -19.99 -2.56 2.95
C ASP A 40 -19.83 -3.67 1.89
N GLY A 41 -19.80 -3.31 0.62
CA GLY A 41 -19.71 -4.24 -0.51
C GLY A 41 -21.07 -4.79 -0.99
N ASP A 42 -22.12 -4.61 -0.22
CA ASP A 42 -23.50 -5.04 -0.54
C ASP A 42 -24.36 -3.89 -1.08
N GLY A 43 -23.75 -2.73 -1.32
CA GLY A 43 -24.40 -1.52 -1.84
C GLY A 43 -24.98 -0.61 -0.75
N ASN A 44 -24.72 -0.87 0.53
CA ASN A 44 -25.07 0.04 1.61
C ASN A 44 -23.90 0.95 1.95
N TYR A 45 -24.21 2.16 2.38
CA TYR A 45 -23.22 3.18 2.73
C TYR A 45 -23.44 3.65 4.17
N TYR A 46 -22.36 3.68 4.94
CA TYR A 46 -22.36 4.16 6.32
C TYR A 46 -21.53 5.43 6.45
N TYR A 47 -22.04 6.39 7.19
CA TYR A 47 -21.29 7.61 7.49
C TYR A 47 -19.99 7.27 8.23
N ASN A 48 -18.87 7.68 7.69
CA ASN A 48 -17.53 7.45 8.26
C ASN A 48 -16.83 8.78 8.48
N PRO A 49 -17.04 9.45 9.63
CA PRO A 49 -16.46 10.76 9.90
C PRO A 49 -14.96 10.68 10.17
N LEU A 50 -14.23 11.65 9.62
CA LEU A 50 -12.85 11.90 10.04
C LEU A 50 -12.87 12.51 11.45
N ASN A 51 -12.30 11.80 12.43
CA ASN A 51 -12.33 12.14 13.84
C ASN A 51 -10.95 12.51 14.43
N TYR A 52 -9.98 12.82 13.60
CA TYR A 52 -8.63 13.24 13.99
C TYR A 52 -8.06 14.26 13.00
N CYS A 53 -6.96 14.91 13.38
CA CYS A 53 -6.12 15.73 12.50
C CYS A 53 -4.66 15.45 12.81
N VAL A 54 -3.91 14.99 11.81
CA VAL A 54 -2.48 14.71 11.90
C VAL A 54 -1.80 15.38 10.71
N TYR A 55 -0.83 16.24 10.98
CA TYR A 55 -0.11 16.97 9.94
C TYR A 55 0.96 16.11 9.28
N GLY A 56 1.14 16.31 8.00
CA GLY A 56 2.05 15.55 7.15
C GLY A 56 1.31 14.51 6.33
N PRO A 57 0.87 13.37 6.91
CA PRO A 57 0.25 12.31 6.14
C PRO A 57 -1.21 12.59 5.76
N THR A 58 -1.91 13.47 6.49
CA THR A 58 -3.34 13.75 6.29
C THR A 58 -3.70 15.23 6.54
N SER A 59 -4.98 15.52 6.70
CA SER A 59 -5.55 16.81 7.10
C SER A 59 -5.54 17.91 6.05
N VAL A 60 -5.11 17.68 4.83
CA VAL A 60 -5.29 18.63 3.73
C VAL A 60 -6.70 18.48 3.18
N ASN A 61 -7.49 19.57 3.25
CA ASN A 61 -8.80 19.67 2.61
C ASN A 61 -8.62 20.49 1.33
N THR A 62 -9.15 20.02 0.22
CA THR A 62 -8.92 20.61 -1.10
C THR A 62 -10.05 20.28 -2.07
N CYS A 63 -9.95 20.76 -3.29
CA CYS A 63 -10.85 20.44 -4.40
C CYS A 63 -10.04 20.22 -5.70
N ALA A 64 -10.67 19.64 -6.72
CA ALA A 64 -9.99 19.30 -7.97
C ALA A 64 -9.36 20.53 -8.66
N SER A 65 -10.06 21.68 -8.67
CA SER A 65 -9.55 22.91 -9.28
C SER A 65 -8.32 23.49 -8.59
N ASP A 66 -8.16 23.26 -7.28
CA ASP A 66 -6.95 23.67 -6.58
C ASP A 66 -5.82 22.66 -6.75
N LEU A 67 -6.15 21.35 -6.81
CA LEU A 67 -5.16 20.31 -7.09
C LEU A 67 -4.53 20.46 -8.48
N SER A 68 -5.29 20.91 -9.49
CA SER A 68 -4.72 21.21 -10.81
C SER A 68 -3.61 22.25 -10.73
N LYS A 69 -3.76 23.28 -9.90
CA LYS A 69 -2.72 24.32 -9.74
C LYS A 69 -1.40 23.79 -9.19
N ILE A 70 -1.42 22.83 -8.28
CA ILE A 70 -0.20 22.21 -7.78
C ILE A 70 0.38 21.19 -8.76
N LEU A 71 -0.46 20.49 -9.53
CA LEU A 71 0.02 19.60 -10.57
C LEU A 71 0.66 20.37 -11.73
N ASP A 72 0.11 21.54 -12.08
CA ASP A 72 0.70 22.43 -13.06
C ASP A 72 2.12 22.90 -12.64
N GLU A 73 2.34 23.16 -11.36
CA GLU A 73 3.69 23.43 -10.83
C GLU A 73 4.66 22.25 -11.01
N TYR A 74 4.16 21.01 -10.98
CA TYR A 74 5.01 19.86 -11.26
C TYR A 74 5.41 19.76 -12.74
N ILE A 75 4.63 20.36 -13.65
CA ILE A 75 4.91 20.41 -15.09
C ILE A 75 5.67 21.70 -15.42
N HIS A 76 5.16 22.84 -14.95
CA HIS A 76 5.61 24.20 -15.27
C HIS A 76 5.90 25.03 -14.00
N PRO A 77 6.98 24.76 -13.27
CA PRO A 77 7.27 25.45 -12.02
C PRO A 77 7.36 26.98 -12.19
N GLN A 78 6.51 27.72 -11.47
CA GLN A 78 6.50 29.19 -11.47
C GLN A 78 6.63 29.77 -10.05
N VAL A 79 6.09 29.09 -9.06
CA VAL A 79 6.03 29.51 -7.65
C VAL A 79 6.99 28.68 -6.80
N ILE A 80 7.04 27.38 -7.03
CA ILE A 80 7.94 26.47 -6.33
C ILE A 80 9.25 26.39 -7.12
N ASP A 81 10.37 26.47 -6.40
CA ASP A 81 11.69 26.38 -7.00
C ASP A 81 11.80 25.11 -7.87
N PRO A 82 12.20 25.26 -9.16
CA PRO A 82 12.38 24.12 -10.06
C PRO A 82 13.32 23.02 -9.53
N GLU A 83 14.33 23.38 -8.73
CA GLU A 83 15.24 22.41 -8.11
C GLU A 83 14.49 21.56 -7.06
N ILE A 84 13.56 22.16 -6.32
CA ILE A 84 12.69 21.44 -5.38
C ILE A 84 11.77 20.47 -6.13
N ILE A 85 11.16 20.92 -7.22
CA ILE A 85 10.30 20.05 -8.06
C ILE A 85 11.11 18.87 -8.64
N ALA A 86 12.33 19.13 -9.11
CA ALA A 86 13.22 18.08 -9.60
C ALA A 86 13.57 17.07 -8.50
N LEU A 87 13.88 17.55 -7.29
CA LEU A 87 14.15 16.71 -6.13
C LEU A 87 12.92 15.88 -5.73
N MET A 88 11.72 16.47 -5.74
CA MET A 88 10.47 15.78 -5.45
C MET A 88 10.17 14.64 -6.42
N LYS A 89 10.66 14.69 -7.66
CA LYS A 89 10.51 13.64 -8.68
C LYS A 89 11.65 12.63 -8.68
N THR A 90 12.69 12.86 -7.87
CA THR A 90 13.84 11.95 -7.80
C THR A 90 13.52 10.77 -6.88
N PRO A 91 13.60 9.51 -7.37
CA PRO A 91 13.38 8.33 -6.55
C PRO A 91 14.32 8.28 -5.34
N ALA A 92 13.80 7.88 -4.20
CA ALA A 92 14.61 7.60 -3.02
C ALA A 92 15.50 6.38 -3.28
N ILE A 93 16.73 6.42 -2.78
CA ILE A 93 17.63 5.27 -2.81
C ILE A 93 17.59 4.58 -1.46
N LEU A 94 17.24 3.29 -1.45
CA LEU A 94 17.18 2.47 -0.26
C LEU A 94 18.59 2.10 0.22
N SER A 95 18.70 1.58 1.45
CA SER A 95 19.98 1.22 2.06
C SER A 95 20.74 0.09 1.33
N ASP A 96 20.04 -0.70 0.52
CA ASP A 96 20.61 -1.73 -0.35
C ASP A 96 21.05 -1.19 -1.74
N GLY A 97 20.87 0.12 -2.00
CA GLY A 97 21.20 0.78 -3.25
C GLY A 97 20.12 0.71 -4.32
N THR A 98 18.96 0.09 -4.05
CA THR A 98 17.84 0.06 -4.99
C THR A 98 17.08 1.39 -5.01
N ALA A 99 16.53 1.75 -6.18
CA ALA A 99 15.66 2.91 -6.32
C ALA A 99 14.22 2.52 -5.95
N ALA A 100 13.61 3.29 -5.04
CA ALA A 100 12.20 3.13 -4.69
C ALA A 100 11.30 3.77 -5.77
N GLU A 101 10.08 3.28 -5.91
CA GLU A 101 9.03 3.95 -6.70
C GLU A 101 8.49 5.21 -5.99
N TYR A 102 8.97 5.48 -4.78
CA TYR A 102 8.58 6.63 -3.97
C TYR A 102 9.69 7.70 -4.03
N CYS A 103 9.26 8.90 -4.38
CA CYS A 103 10.11 10.09 -4.50
C CYS A 103 9.87 11.03 -3.29
N GLY A 104 10.18 12.29 -3.43
CA GLY A 104 9.93 13.33 -2.41
C GLY A 104 8.45 13.70 -2.26
N GLY A 105 7.62 12.78 -1.78
CA GLY A 105 6.16 12.96 -1.63
C GLY A 105 5.37 12.62 -2.89
N LEU A 106 6.00 12.06 -3.90
CA LEU A 106 5.36 11.56 -5.11
C LEU A 106 5.70 10.08 -5.30
N MET A 107 4.79 9.35 -5.91
CA MET A 107 5.06 8.02 -6.48
C MET A 107 5.31 8.18 -7.98
N THR A 108 6.10 7.29 -8.54
CA THR A 108 6.38 7.26 -9.99
C THR A 108 6.18 5.87 -10.56
N HIS A 109 5.68 5.82 -11.79
CA HIS A 109 5.60 4.58 -12.58
C HIS A 109 5.64 4.91 -14.08
N LYS A 110 5.65 3.88 -14.92
CA LYS A 110 5.59 4.03 -16.38
C LYS A 110 4.22 3.63 -16.90
N LEU A 111 3.62 4.52 -17.71
CA LEU A 111 2.39 4.26 -18.46
C LEU A 111 2.73 4.28 -19.97
N HIS A 112 2.74 3.13 -20.63
CA HIS A 112 3.19 2.99 -22.03
C HIS A 112 4.51 3.69 -22.34
N GLY A 113 5.46 3.64 -21.40
CA GLY A 113 6.78 4.27 -21.52
C GLY A 113 6.86 5.74 -21.08
N LEU A 114 5.72 6.40 -20.85
CA LEU A 114 5.66 7.77 -20.33
C LEU A 114 5.87 7.76 -18.81
N ASP A 115 6.58 8.74 -18.30
CA ASP A 115 6.73 8.93 -16.85
C ASP A 115 5.44 9.52 -16.26
N VAL A 116 4.92 8.85 -15.24
CA VAL A 116 3.79 9.30 -14.43
C VAL A 116 4.29 9.63 -13.04
N PHE A 117 3.97 10.82 -12.55
CA PHE A 117 4.20 11.25 -11.17
C PHE A 117 2.87 11.57 -10.50
N GLY A 118 2.69 11.16 -9.29
CA GLY A 118 1.45 11.41 -8.58
C GLY A 118 1.42 10.85 -7.17
N HIS A 119 0.26 10.87 -6.55
CA HIS A 119 0.08 10.24 -5.24
C HIS A 119 -1.38 9.87 -5.02
N GLY A 120 -1.61 8.75 -4.37
CA GLY A 120 -2.92 8.36 -3.86
C GLY A 120 -3.20 8.93 -2.48
N GLY A 121 -4.47 9.07 -2.13
CA GLY A 121 -4.91 9.49 -0.80
C GLY A 121 -6.04 8.60 -0.28
N ALA A 122 -5.93 8.19 1.00
CA ALA A 122 -6.96 7.43 1.68
C ALA A 122 -7.03 7.88 3.14
N ASP A 123 -8.17 8.45 3.55
CA ASP A 123 -8.41 8.89 4.92
C ASP A 123 -9.90 8.82 5.23
N ALA A 124 -10.28 8.24 6.38
CA ALA A 124 -11.65 7.79 6.63
C ALA A 124 -12.18 6.98 5.44
N ALA A 125 -13.27 7.42 4.80
CA ALA A 125 -13.75 6.82 3.56
C ALA A 125 -13.45 7.68 2.30
N TYR A 126 -12.72 8.79 2.44
CA TYR A 126 -12.26 9.54 1.26
C TYR A 126 -11.15 8.79 0.53
N ARG A 127 -11.17 8.89 -0.78
CA ARG A 127 -10.11 8.39 -1.67
C ARG A 127 -9.79 9.46 -2.70
N GLY A 128 -8.51 9.59 -3.01
CA GLY A 128 -8.03 10.51 -4.01
C GLY A 128 -6.91 9.90 -4.82
N GLN A 129 -6.77 10.34 -6.04
CA GLN A 129 -5.60 10.11 -6.88
C GLN A 129 -5.33 11.37 -7.68
N VAL A 130 -4.10 11.81 -7.64
CA VAL A 130 -3.57 12.82 -8.53
C VAL A 130 -2.44 12.22 -9.33
N SER A 131 -2.39 12.50 -10.62
CA SER A 131 -1.34 12.02 -11.53
C SER A 131 -1.04 13.10 -12.55
N CYS A 132 0.23 13.29 -12.89
CA CYS A 132 0.65 14.11 -14.02
C CYS A 132 1.60 13.34 -14.92
N ILE A 133 1.49 13.59 -16.22
CA ILE A 133 2.36 13.09 -17.29
C ILE A 133 2.99 14.30 -17.94
N PRO A 134 4.17 14.78 -17.45
CA PRO A 134 4.77 16.04 -17.91
C PRO A 134 5.02 16.09 -19.41
N GLU A 135 5.46 14.98 -20.02
CA GLU A 135 5.71 14.89 -21.46
C GLU A 135 4.46 15.12 -22.32
N LYS A 136 3.27 15.00 -21.75
CA LYS A 136 1.97 15.15 -22.42
C LYS A 136 1.15 16.33 -21.90
N GLU A 137 1.70 17.11 -20.98
CA GLU A 137 0.99 18.21 -20.30
C GLU A 137 -0.38 17.74 -19.78
N LEU A 138 -0.44 16.50 -19.28
CA LEU A 138 -1.69 15.87 -18.84
C LEU A 138 -1.72 15.73 -17.33
N GLU A 139 -2.84 16.16 -16.76
CA GLU A 139 -3.19 15.95 -15.35
C GLU A 139 -4.44 15.09 -15.25
N VAL A 140 -4.45 14.20 -14.28
CA VAL A 140 -5.64 13.42 -13.91
C VAL A 140 -5.87 13.56 -12.40
N ILE A 141 -7.05 14.03 -12.04
CA ILE A 141 -7.46 14.22 -10.65
C ILE A 141 -8.76 13.46 -10.41
N LEU A 142 -8.71 12.51 -9.50
CA LEU A 142 -9.87 11.74 -9.08
C LEU A 142 -10.07 11.95 -7.58
N LEU A 143 -11.29 12.34 -7.19
CA LEU A 143 -11.70 12.48 -5.80
C LEU A 143 -12.99 11.70 -5.57
N SER A 144 -13.03 10.90 -4.52
CA SER A 144 -14.18 10.12 -4.11
C SER A 144 -14.44 10.29 -2.63
N ASN A 145 -15.69 10.28 -2.25
CA ASN A 145 -16.13 10.26 -0.87
C ASN A 145 -16.59 8.86 -0.39
N THR A 146 -16.17 7.82 -1.11
CA THR A 146 -16.40 6.41 -0.75
C THR A 146 -15.11 5.58 -0.82
N THR A 147 -15.12 4.40 -0.20
CA THR A 147 -13.97 3.50 -0.06
C THR A 147 -13.62 2.73 -1.34
N THR A 148 -13.54 3.38 -2.49
CA THR A 148 -13.04 2.71 -3.70
C THR A 148 -11.52 2.48 -3.63
N ARG A 149 -11.04 1.33 -4.12
CA ARG A 149 -9.61 0.97 -4.10
C ARG A 149 -8.93 1.01 -5.47
N VAL A 150 -9.66 1.43 -6.51
CA VAL A 150 -9.17 1.38 -7.90
C VAL A 150 -8.78 2.73 -8.47
N MET A 151 -8.57 3.74 -7.64
CA MET A 151 -8.35 5.13 -8.06
C MET A 151 -7.13 5.29 -8.98
N ALA A 152 -5.99 4.66 -8.66
CA ALA A 152 -4.78 4.73 -9.49
C ALA A 152 -5.03 4.12 -10.88
N LYS A 153 -5.63 2.92 -10.94
CA LYS A 153 -6.00 2.27 -12.21
C LYS A 153 -6.99 3.10 -13.03
N MET A 154 -7.95 3.73 -12.37
CA MET A 154 -8.91 4.64 -13.04
C MET A 154 -8.20 5.87 -13.61
N ALA A 155 -7.20 6.42 -12.90
CA ALA A 155 -6.42 7.55 -13.40
C ALA A 155 -5.61 7.17 -14.64
N ASP A 156 -4.96 6.01 -14.62
CA ASP A 156 -4.20 5.49 -15.78
C ASP A 156 -5.12 5.21 -16.97
N LYS A 157 -6.30 4.61 -16.75
CA LYS A 157 -7.30 4.41 -17.80
C LYS A 157 -7.79 5.73 -18.39
N ALA A 158 -8.07 6.73 -17.55
CA ALA A 158 -8.46 8.05 -18.02
C ALA A 158 -7.36 8.69 -18.87
N ALA A 159 -6.10 8.59 -18.45
CA ALA A 159 -4.95 9.07 -19.22
C ALA A 159 -4.82 8.34 -20.55
N CYS A 160 -4.97 7.01 -20.59
CA CYS A 160 -4.95 6.24 -21.84
C CYS A 160 -6.04 6.69 -22.82
N ILE A 161 -7.27 6.90 -22.34
CA ILE A 161 -8.39 7.38 -23.16
C ILE A 161 -8.08 8.76 -23.77
N VAL A 162 -7.62 9.70 -22.94
CA VAL A 162 -7.32 11.07 -23.38
C VAL A 162 -6.18 11.10 -24.40
N LEU A 163 -5.16 10.28 -24.19
CA LEU A 163 -3.98 10.23 -25.06
C LEU A 163 -4.15 9.31 -26.28
N GLY A 164 -5.29 8.62 -26.41
CA GLY A 164 -5.50 7.66 -27.48
C GLY A 164 -4.57 6.45 -27.43
N LEU A 165 -4.11 6.10 -26.23
CA LEU A 165 -3.26 4.93 -25.96
C LEU A 165 -4.14 3.68 -25.81
N PRO A 166 -3.59 2.47 -26.03
CA PRO A 166 -4.27 1.24 -25.68
C PRO A 166 -4.71 1.26 -24.22
N ASP A 167 -5.85 0.62 -23.93
CA ASP A 167 -6.29 0.48 -22.53
C ASP A 167 -5.19 -0.16 -21.69
N CYS A 168 -5.10 0.25 -20.43
CA CYS A 168 -4.23 -0.41 -19.46
C CYS A 168 -4.67 -1.87 -19.35
N THR A 169 -3.94 -2.75 -20.01
CA THR A 169 -4.25 -4.18 -19.97
C THR A 169 -4.06 -4.70 -18.56
N GLU A 170 -5.01 -5.48 -18.10
CA GLU A 170 -4.81 -6.27 -16.89
C GLU A 170 -3.56 -7.14 -17.06
N PRO A 171 -2.77 -7.33 -15.99
CA PRO A 171 -1.61 -8.21 -16.07
C PRO A 171 -2.02 -9.57 -16.57
N ALA A 172 -1.40 -10.04 -17.65
CA ALA A 172 -1.69 -11.35 -18.19
C ALA A 172 -1.31 -12.44 -17.17
N VAL A 173 -2.27 -13.28 -16.84
CA VAL A 173 -2.02 -14.43 -15.98
C VAL A 173 -1.20 -15.44 -16.80
N PRO A 174 -0.03 -15.90 -16.30
CA PRO A 174 0.76 -16.91 -16.99
C PRO A 174 -0.03 -18.18 -17.20
N GLU A 175 0.25 -18.91 -18.29
CA GLU A 175 -0.32 -20.23 -18.49
C GLU A 175 0.00 -21.12 -17.28
N HIS A 176 -1.01 -21.75 -16.72
CA HIS A 176 -0.89 -22.58 -15.53
C HIS A 176 -1.86 -23.75 -15.57
N LYS A 177 -1.55 -24.77 -14.80
CA LYS A 177 -2.44 -25.91 -14.59
C LYS A 177 -3.29 -25.66 -13.36
N GLU A 178 -4.60 -25.58 -13.58
CA GLU A 178 -5.57 -25.36 -12.52
C GLU A 178 -5.53 -26.52 -11.50
N ALA A 179 -5.57 -26.16 -10.23
CA ALA A 179 -5.71 -27.09 -9.11
C ALA A 179 -6.98 -26.78 -8.31
N PRO A 180 -7.51 -27.76 -7.56
CA PRO A 180 -8.62 -27.53 -6.66
C PRO A 180 -8.30 -26.42 -5.66
N ALA A 181 -9.23 -25.50 -5.47
CA ALA A 181 -9.10 -24.44 -4.49
C ALA A 181 -9.13 -25.01 -3.07
N HIS A 182 -8.29 -24.48 -2.18
CA HIS A 182 -8.14 -24.97 -0.81
C HIS A 182 -7.66 -23.86 0.15
N ALA A 183 -7.97 -24.02 1.42
CA ALA A 183 -7.41 -23.18 2.47
C ALA A 183 -5.90 -23.40 2.59
N GLY A 184 -5.18 -22.37 2.99
CA GLY A 184 -3.73 -22.45 3.17
C GLY A 184 -3.07 -21.09 3.36
N LEU A 185 -1.80 -21.16 3.68
CA LEU A 185 -0.92 -20.00 3.84
C LEU A 185 0.07 -19.99 2.68
N PHE A 186 0.16 -18.87 1.99
CA PHE A 186 1.00 -18.72 0.80
C PHE A 186 1.85 -17.46 0.93
N ALA A 187 3.09 -17.54 0.46
CA ALA A 187 3.97 -16.37 0.40
C ALA A 187 4.68 -16.28 -0.94
N ALA A 188 4.94 -15.06 -1.36
CA ALA A 188 5.82 -14.79 -2.48
C ALA A 188 7.29 -14.92 -2.07
N SER A 189 8.13 -15.32 -3.02
CA SER A 189 9.58 -15.29 -2.87
C SER A 189 10.15 -14.08 -3.63
N LEU A 190 9.72 -12.89 -3.25
CA LEU A 190 10.17 -11.63 -3.84
C LEU A 190 11.13 -10.96 -2.84
N PRO A 191 12.38 -10.64 -3.26
CA PRO A 191 13.40 -10.12 -2.34
C PRO A 191 13.02 -8.82 -1.61
N ASP A 192 12.19 -7.99 -2.26
CA ASP A 192 11.94 -6.62 -1.82
C ASP A 192 10.48 -6.33 -1.46
N ASP A 193 9.58 -7.27 -1.68
CA ASP A 193 8.15 -7.05 -1.50
C ASP A 193 7.47 -8.32 -0.97
N PRO A 194 7.60 -8.57 0.33
CA PRO A 194 7.00 -9.74 0.95
C PRO A 194 5.48 -9.67 0.84
N LEU A 195 4.91 -10.63 0.17
CA LEU A 195 3.47 -10.83 0.10
C LEU A 195 3.10 -12.12 0.82
N PHE A 196 2.04 -12.05 1.61
CA PHE A 196 1.53 -13.16 2.38
C PHE A 196 0.00 -13.23 2.23
N VAL A 197 -0.51 -14.39 1.89
CA VAL A 197 -1.95 -14.65 1.72
C VAL A 197 -2.35 -15.79 2.65
N ASN A 198 -3.39 -15.56 3.42
CA ASN A 198 -4.03 -16.56 4.27
C ASN A 198 -5.44 -16.81 3.74
N ILE A 199 -5.68 -18.03 3.24
CA ILE A 199 -6.98 -18.49 2.75
C ILE A 199 -7.58 -19.43 3.79
N LEU A 200 -8.79 -19.10 4.22
CA LEU A 200 -9.59 -19.88 5.17
C LEU A 200 -10.70 -20.61 4.43
N ASP A 201 -11.13 -21.73 4.97
CA ASP A 201 -12.31 -22.47 4.52
C ASP A 201 -13.35 -22.49 5.65
N HIS A 202 -14.51 -21.94 5.39
CA HIS A 202 -15.68 -22.00 6.27
C HIS A 202 -16.78 -22.79 5.55
N ASP A 203 -16.87 -24.06 5.86
CA ASP A 203 -17.88 -24.99 5.35
C ASP A 203 -17.94 -25.04 3.79
N GLY A 204 -16.79 -25.02 3.15
CA GLY A 204 -16.65 -25.08 1.69
C GLY A 204 -16.67 -23.73 0.99
N THR A 205 -16.81 -22.62 1.74
CA THR A 205 -16.65 -21.27 1.23
C THR A 205 -15.28 -20.72 1.62
N LEU A 206 -14.53 -20.26 0.63
CA LEU A 206 -13.18 -19.73 0.86
C LEU A 206 -13.19 -18.24 1.12
N PHE A 207 -12.37 -17.82 2.07
CA PHE A 207 -12.15 -16.43 2.45
C PHE A 207 -10.66 -16.08 2.45
N MET A 208 -10.32 -14.90 1.99
CA MET A 208 -9.01 -14.34 2.22
C MET A 208 -9.04 -13.55 3.53
N LYS A 209 -8.21 -13.96 4.48
CA LYS A 209 -8.06 -13.25 5.75
C LYS A 209 -7.24 -11.98 5.54
N ARG A 210 -7.78 -10.86 5.97
CA ARG A 210 -7.13 -9.56 6.07
C ARG A 210 -7.03 -9.13 7.53
N GLU A 211 -6.26 -8.08 7.81
CA GLU A 211 -6.01 -7.62 9.19
C GLU A 211 -7.32 -7.40 9.99
N TRP A 212 -8.34 -6.83 9.35
CA TRP A 212 -9.57 -6.40 10.00
C TRP A 212 -10.81 -7.18 9.56
N CYS A 213 -10.72 -8.02 8.56
CA CYS A 213 -11.86 -8.74 8.01
C CYS A 213 -11.45 -10.00 7.24
N GLU A 214 -12.42 -10.84 6.97
CA GLU A 214 -12.33 -11.97 6.05
C GLU A 214 -13.16 -11.61 4.81
N THR A 215 -12.56 -11.72 3.64
CA THR A 215 -13.20 -11.37 2.38
C THR A 215 -13.46 -12.64 1.58
N GLU A 216 -14.72 -12.88 1.22
CA GLU A 216 -15.11 -14.04 0.44
C GLU A 216 -14.39 -14.09 -0.92
N LEU A 217 -13.98 -15.29 -1.32
CA LEU A 217 -13.40 -15.58 -2.63
C LEU A 217 -14.51 -16.05 -3.58
N VAL A 218 -14.88 -15.18 -4.52
CA VAL A 218 -15.96 -15.43 -5.48
C VAL A 218 -15.38 -15.98 -6.78
N ARG A 219 -15.82 -17.17 -7.19
CA ARG A 219 -15.33 -17.80 -8.42
C ARG A 219 -15.66 -16.95 -9.66
N THR A 220 -14.67 -16.80 -10.54
CA THR A 220 -14.77 -16.09 -11.81
C THR A 220 -14.98 -17.06 -12.99
N GLU A 221 -15.41 -16.54 -14.15
CA GLU A 221 -15.67 -17.37 -15.34
C GLU A 221 -14.39 -18.00 -15.92
N ASP A 222 -13.25 -17.38 -15.72
CA ASP A 222 -11.93 -17.83 -16.16
C ASP A 222 -11.25 -18.81 -15.18
N GLY A 223 -11.97 -19.29 -14.17
CA GLY A 223 -11.51 -20.29 -13.20
C GLY A 223 -10.79 -19.71 -11.98
N GLY A 224 -10.58 -18.40 -11.93
CA GLY A 224 -10.01 -17.71 -10.77
C GLY A 224 -11.00 -17.52 -9.62
N TYR A 225 -10.53 -16.89 -8.57
CA TYR A 225 -11.32 -16.50 -7.40
C TYR A 225 -11.07 -15.04 -7.09
N ARG A 226 -12.06 -14.17 -7.36
CA ARG A 226 -11.98 -12.75 -7.06
C ARG A 226 -12.13 -12.51 -5.56
N VAL A 227 -11.32 -11.62 -5.02
CA VAL A 227 -11.36 -11.24 -3.60
C VAL A 227 -12.48 -10.21 -3.38
N GLY A 228 -13.67 -10.68 -3.02
CA GLY A 228 -14.85 -9.83 -2.84
C GLY A 228 -15.16 -8.99 -4.08
N THR A 229 -15.20 -7.66 -3.91
CA THR A 229 -15.41 -6.68 -4.99
C THR A 229 -14.10 -6.05 -5.50
N LEU A 230 -12.94 -6.53 -5.02
CA LEU A 230 -11.65 -5.97 -5.40
C LEU A 230 -11.23 -6.42 -6.81
N ASP A 231 -10.33 -5.66 -7.42
CA ASP A 231 -9.65 -6.04 -8.67
C ASP A 231 -8.45 -6.94 -8.37
N GLU A 232 -8.69 -8.00 -7.63
CA GLU A 232 -7.70 -8.98 -7.19
C GLU A 232 -8.27 -10.36 -7.43
N VAL A 233 -7.49 -11.25 -8.07
CA VAL A 233 -7.93 -12.62 -8.38
C VAL A 233 -6.86 -13.63 -8.01
N ILE A 234 -7.26 -14.71 -7.38
CA ILE A 234 -6.41 -15.84 -7.01
C ILE A 234 -6.71 -17.01 -7.95
N TYR A 235 -5.68 -17.57 -8.54
CA TYR A 235 -5.75 -18.81 -9.32
C TYR A 235 -4.97 -19.89 -8.58
N PHE A 236 -5.63 -21.00 -8.26
CA PHE A 236 -4.98 -22.14 -7.63
C PHE A 236 -4.25 -22.99 -8.66
N THR A 237 -3.01 -23.37 -8.34
CA THR A 237 -2.13 -24.15 -9.19
C THR A 237 -1.55 -25.34 -8.44
N GLU A 238 -0.95 -26.32 -9.14
CA GLU A 238 -0.28 -27.47 -8.49
C GLU A 238 0.87 -27.04 -7.56
N GLU A 239 1.46 -25.85 -7.76
CA GLU A 239 2.60 -25.36 -6.98
C GLU A 239 2.23 -24.30 -5.91
N GLY A 240 0.96 -23.89 -5.85
CA GLY A 240 0.47 -22.86 -4.94
C GLY A 240 -0.60 -22.00 -5.58
N ILE A 241 -0.41 -20.69 -5.59
CA ILE A 241 -1.34 -19.74 -6.19
C ILE A 241 -0.64 -18.74 -7.11
N LEU A 242 -1.36 -18.28 -8.13
CA LEU A 242 -1.05 -17.03 -8.83
C LEU A 242 -2.00 -15.95 -8.33
N TYR A 243 -1.46 -14.91 -7.75
CA TYR A 243 -2.23 -13.80 -7.23
C TYR A 243 -2.13 -12.63 -8.20
N ARG A 244 -3.21 -12.39 -8.96
CA ARG A 244 -3.34 -11.24 -9.85
C ARG A 244 -3.76 -10.02 -9.04
N LEU A 245 -2.86 -9.10 -8.93
CA LEU A 245 -3.03 -7.75 -8.40
C LEU A 245 -3.30 -6.78 -9.58
N PRO A 246 -3.78 -5.56 -9.33
CA PRO A 246 -4.08 -4.60 -10.39
C PRO A 246 -2.95 -4.31 -11.37
N ALA A 247 -1.68 -4.37 -10.91
CA ALA A 247 -0.51 -4.01 -11.69
C ALA A 247 0.39 -5.20 -12.08
N ARG A 248 0.21 -6.38 -11.44
CA ARG A 248 1.09 -7.54 -11.63
C ARG A 248 0.44 -8.85 -11.24
N VAL A 249 1.02 -9.96 -11.71
CA VAL A 249 0.71 -11.31 -11.19
C VAL A 249 1.89 -11.80 -10.38
N VAL A 250 1.63 -12.28 -9.18
CA VAL A 250 2.63 -12.80 -8.26
C VAL A 250 2.41 -14.30 -8.05
N LYS A 251 3.46 -15.10 -8.27
CA LYS A 251 3.46 -16.51 -7.90
C LYS A 251 3.75 -16.64 -6.43
N MET A 252 2.89 -17.34 -5.71
CA MET A 252 3.03 -17.59 -4.28
C MET A 252 2.94 -19.09 -4.02
N THR A 253 3.79 -19.56 -3.12
CA THR A 253 3.88 -20.98 -2.77
C THR A 253 3.44 -21.20 -1.32
N PRO A 254 2.98 -22.41 -0.97
CA PRO A 254 2.70 -22.75 0.42
C PRO A 254 3.92 -22.50 1.30
N VAL A 255 3.69 -22.04 2.51
CA VAL A 255 4.74 -21.81 3.51
C VAL A 255 4.80 -22.96 4.51
N SER A 256 5.95 -23.12 5.15
CA SER A 256 6.15 -24.03 6.31
C SER A 256 6.44 -23.18 7.56
N PRO A 257 6.24 -23.73 8.78
CA PRO A 257 6.71 -23.08 9.98
C PRO A 257 8.21 -22.80 9.93
N ALA A 258 8.63 -21.65 10.46
CA ALA A 258 10.05 -21.33 10.57
C ALA A 258 10.75 -22.26 11.57
N ASP A 259 12.02 -22.59 11.32
CA ASP A 259 12.82 -23.42 12.23
C ASP A 259 13.12 -22.63 13.52
N PRO A 260 12.57 -23.04 14.69
CA PRO A 260 12.76 -22.32 15.93
C PRO A 260 14.20 -22.37 16.47
N SER A 261 15.05 -23.25 15.95
CA SER A 261 16.46 -23.33 16.34
C SER A 261 17.30 -22.17 15.80
N LEU A 262 16.81 -21.50 14.76
CA LEU A 262 17.45 -20.32 14.16
C LEU A 262 17.27 -19.06 15.01
N PHE A 263 16.31 -19.05 15.92
CA PHE A 263 15.89 -17.88 16.65
C PHE A 263 16.13 -18.02 18.15
N GLU A 264 16.51 -16.92 18.77
CA GLU A 264 16.67 -16.80 20.20
C GLU A 264 15.51 -16.03 20.81
N GLU A 265 14.82 -16.61 21.79
CA GLU A 265 13.71 -15.94 22.49
C GLU A 265 14.20 -14.70 23.23
N GLY A 266 13.36 -13.68 23.28
CA GLY A 266 13.67 -12.46 24.02
C GLY A 266 12.99 -11.22 23.47
N HIS A 267 13.30 -10.11 24.10
CA HIS A 267 12.92 -8.78 23.65
C HIS A 267 14.00 -8.19 22.76
N TYR A 268 13.57 -7.57 21.69
CA TYR A 268 14.42 -6.92 20.71
C TYR A 268 13.98 -5.49 20.50
N TYR A 269 14.93 -4.59 20.33
CA TYR A 269 14.71 -3.16 20.23
C TYR A 269 15.61 -2.51 19.18
N ASP A 270 15.05 -1.57 18.46
CA ASP A 270 15.78 -0.66 17.58
C ASP A 270 15.62 0.78 18.03
N GLU A 271 16.74 1.44 18.37
CA GLU A 271 16.75 2.81 18.93
C GLU A 271 16.34 3.87 17.90
N GLU A 272 16.62 3.64 16.62
CA GLU A 272 16.34 4.61 15.56
C GLU A 272 14.83 4.71 15.28
N THR A 273 14.14 3.58 15.25
CA THR A 273 12.71 3.51 14.96
C THR A 273 11.83 3.40 16.18
N ASP A 274 12.41 3.26 17.38
CA ASP A 274 11.71 2.95 18.64
C ASP A 274 10.85 1.67 18.55
N ALA A 275 11.30 0.71 17.73
CA ALA A 275 10.57 -0.52 17.49
C ALA A 275 10.89 -1.56 18.56
N HIS A 276 9.86 -2.08 19.19
CA HIS A 276 9.92 -3.16 20.17
C HIS A 276 9.27 -4.42 19.63
N VAL A 277 10.00 -5.52 19.64
CA VAL A 277 9.54 -6.83 19.21
C VAL A 277 9.89 -7.88 20.25
N THR A 278 8.95 -8.77 20.55
CA THR A 278 9.23 -9.96 21.35
C THR A 278 9.18 -11.18 20.45
N LEU A 279 10.23 -12.00 20.51
CA LEU A 279 10.24 -13.30 19.85
C LEU A 279 10.01 -14.39 20.89
N GLU A 280 9.03 -15.25 20.62
CA GLU A 280 8.62 -16.36 21.48
C GLU A 280 8.66 -17.67 20.69
N LYS A 281 9.04 -18.77 21.34
CA LYS A 281 8.87 -20.12 20.80
C LYS A 281 7.44 -20.59 21.01
N THR A 282 6.89 -21.26 20.03
CA THR A 282 5.54 -21.80 20.04
C THR A 282 5.57 -23.32 19.78
N GLU A 283 4.43 -23.99 19.94
CA GLU A 283 4.32 -25.42 19.62
C GLU A 283 4.60 -25.71 18.13
N ASN A 284 4.33 -24.75 17.25
CA ASN A 284 4.45 -24.87 15.80
C ASN A 284 5.71 -24.18 15.23
N GLY A 285 6.61 -23.64 16.06
CA GLY A 285 7.78 -22.92 15.61
C GLY A 285 8.13 -21.73 16.48
N CYS A 286 8.02 -20.54 15.97
CA CYS A 286 8.21 -19.29 16.72
C CYS A 286 7.29 -18.19 16.20
N ALA A 287 7.07 -17.16 17.02
CA ALA A 287 6.23 -16.04 16.71
C ALA A 287 6.87 -14.71 17.09
N LEU A 288 6.54 -13.66 16.36
CA LEU A 288 6.83 -12.28 16.71
C LEU A 288 5.61 -11.61 17.32
N CYS A 289 5.81 -10.92 18.44
CA CYS A 289 4.81 -10.12 19.11
C CYS A 289 5.20 -8.64 19.03
N MET A 290 4.28 -7.82 18.53
CA MET A 290 4.42 -6.36 18.51
C MET A 290 3.24 -5.73 19.24
N LEU A 291 3.50 -4.74 20.10
CA LEU A 291 2.50 -4.16 21.02
C LEU A 291 1.20 -3.74 20.31
N ARG A 292 1.30 -3.13 19.13
CA ARG A 292 0.15 -2.63 18.38
C ARG A 292 -0.56 -3.70 17.56
N TYR A 293 0.18 -4.68 17.05
CA TYR A 293 -0.30 -5.63 16.04
C TYR A 293 -0.60 -7.03 16.59
N GLY A 294 -0.20 -7.29 17.85
CA GLY A 294 -0.39 -8.60 18.48
C GLY A 294 0.69 -9.59 18.11
N LYS A 295 0.30 -10.82 17.84
CA LYS A 295 1.19 -11.97 17.61
C LYS A 295 1.04 -12.51 16.20
N SER A 296 2.15 -12.76 15.53
CA SER A 296 2.22 -13.44 14.23
C SER A 296 3.21 -14.59 14.27
N GLU A 297 2.80 -15.78 13.87
CA GLU A 297 3.73 -16.91 13.66
C GLU A 297 4.72 -16.59 12.54
N LEU A 298 5.92 -17.15 12.66
CA LEU A 298 6.94 -17.08 11.63
C LEU A 298 6.82 -18.27 10.68
N TYR A 299 6.86 -17.97 9.42
CA TYR A 299 6.81 -18.97 8.35
C TYR A 299 8.05 -18.88 7.48
N ARG A 300 8.34 -19.95 6.75
CA ARG A 300 9.42 -20.04 5.77
C ARG A 300 8.84 -20.20 4.38
N ASN A 301 9.23 -19.31 3.46
CA ASN A 301 8.84 -19.39 2.06
C ASN A 301 9.73 -20.38 1.27
N ALA A 302 9.42 -20.60 -0.01
CA ALA A 302 10.17 -21.53 -0.87
C ALA A 302 11.61 -21.08 -1.15
N ALA A 303 11.94 -19.79 -1.03
CA ALA A 303 13.32 -19.30 -1.12
C ALA A 303 14.13 -19.53 0.16
N GLY A 304 13.48 -20.02 1.23
CA GLY A 304 14.12 -20.25 2.50
C GLY A 304 14.19 -19.01 3.39
N GLU A 305 13.45 -17.96 3.07
CA GLU A 305 13.37 -16.74 3.86
C GLU A 305 12.28 -16.88 4.92
N ASN A 306 12.53 -16.32 6.11
CA ASN A 306 11.53 -16.32 7.17
C ASN A 306 10.66 -15.06 7.02
N ILE A 307 9.35 -15.25 7.06
CA ILE A 307 8.34 -14.23 6.82
C ILE A 307 7.31 -14.24 7.94
N PHE A 308 6.82 -13.07 8.31
CA PHE A 308 5.66 -12.89 9.18
C PHE A 308 4.71 -11.85 8.62
N SER A 309 3.45 -11.90 9.03
CA SER A 309 2.45 -10.96 8.59
C SER A 309 1.46 -10.66 9.70
N PHE A 310 1.25 -9.38 9.97
CA PHE A 310 0.14 -8.88 10.79
C PHE A 310 -1.03 -8.41 9.92
N GLY A 311 -0.99 -8.68 8.63
CA GLY A 311 -1.96 -8.29 7.61
C GLY A 311 -1.28 -7.90 6.32
N PRO A 312 -2.03 -7.69 5.24
CA PRO A 312 -1.45 -7.43 3.92
C PRO A 312 -0.55 -6.18 3.86
N ASP A 313 -0.78 -5.21 4.73
CA ASP A 313 -0.02 -3.95 4.77
C ASP A 313 1.21 -4.03 5.69
N LEU A 314 1.35 -5.09 6.47
CA LEU A 314 2.50 -5.32 7.36
C LEU A 314 2.97 -6.77 7.25
N THR A 315 3.58 -7.09 6.14
CA THR A 315 4.29 -8.33 5.89
C THR A 315 5.76 -8.03 5.74
N MET A 316 6.62 -8.77 6.45
CA MET A 316 8.06 -8.52 6.46
C MET A 316 8.84 -9.83 6.49
N TYR A 317 10.05 -9.79 5.95
CA TYR A 317 11.06 -10.81 6.21
C TYR A 317 11.75 -10.56 7.55
N VAL A 318 12.17 -11.64 8.18
CA VAL A 318 12.99 -11.60 9.39
C VAL A 318 14.15 -12.58 9.26
N ARG A 319 15.35 -12.11 9.50
CA ARG A 319 16.53 -12.97 9.58
C ARG A 319 17.28 -12.74 10.90
N PRO A 320 17.68 -13.81 11.59
CA PRO A 320 18.56 -13.72 12.74
C PRO A 320 19.99 -13.50 12.25
N GLU A 321 20.71 -12.55 12.85
CA GLU A 321 22.10 -12.27 12.52
C GLU A 321 22.84 -11.72 13.74
N ASN A 322 23.91 -12.41 14.17
CA ASN A 322 24.79 -12.02 15.28
C ASN A 322 24.04 -11.65 16.59
N GLY A 323 22.99 -12.40 16.93
CA GLY A 323 22.17 -12.14 18.13
C GLY A 323 21.14 -11.03 17.98
N SER A 324 21.01 -10.45 16.79
CA SER A 324 20.00 -9.46 16.42
C SER A 324 18.95 -10.07 15.48
N LEU A 325 17.83 -9.38 15.32
CA LEU A 325 16.86 -9.64 14.25
C LEU A 325 16.92 -8.51 13.23
N ILE A 326 17.06 -8.88 11.97
CA ILE A 326 17.00 -7.92 10.86
C ILE A 326 15.62 -8.03 10.22
N LEU A 327 14.91 -6.91 10.09
CA LEU A 327 13.62 -6.84 9.43
C LEU A 327 13.75 -6.14 8.08
N ASP A 328 13.14 -6.74 7.06
CA ASP A 328 13.06 -6.19 5.72
C ASP A 328 11.62 -6.31 5.19
N GLY A 329 11.10 -5.26 4.57
CA GLY A 329 9.78 -5.33 3.95
C GLY A 329 9.39 -4.05 3.21
N GLY A 330 8.95 -4.18 1.97
CA GLY A 330 8.48 -3.08 1.16
C GLY A 330 9.47 -1.92 1.09
N ARG A 331 9.13 -0.82 1.76
CA ARG A 331 9.97 0.40 1.81
C ARG A 331 10.96 0.44 2.98
N ILE A 332 11.00 -0.60 3.78
CA ILE A 332 11.82 -0.68 5.01
C ILE A 332 12.87 -1.76 4.80
N LYS A 333 14.13 -1.40 4.96
CA LYS A 333 15.27 -2.29 4.76
C LYS A 333 16.24 -2.20 5.92
N ASN A 334 16.77 -3.36 6.33
CA ASN A 334 17.84 -3.49 7.32
C ASN A 334 17.51 -2.81 8.67
N ILE A 335 16.28 -2.94 9.15
CA ILE A 335 15.96 -2.54 10.54
C ILE A 335 16.61 -3.55 11.48
N VAL A 336 17.57 -3.11 12.28
CA VAL A 336 18.39 -3.96 13.17
C VAL A 336 17.87 -3.89 14.59
N LEU A 337 17.09 -4.89 14.97
CA LEU A 337 16.60 -5.03 16.33
C LEU A 337 17.63 -5.79 17.18
N LYS A 338 18.22 -5.13 18.17
CA LYS A 338 19.18 -5.72 19.10
C LYS A 338 18.44 -6.39 20.24
N LYS A 339 18.92 -7.58 20.64
CA LYS A 339 18.39 -8.26 21.82
C LYS A 339 18.67 -7.42 23.06
N MET A 340 17.65 -7.22 23.88
CA MET A 340 17.76 -6.58 25.17
C MET A 340 18.12 -7.63 26.24
N ASP A 341 18.98 -7.27 27.19
CA ASP A 341 19.38 -8.12 28.30
C ASP A 341 18.25 -8.38 29.32
#